data_ba11522e95aba710222f2a6488bcc6fd
#
_entry.id   ba11522e95aba710222f2a6488bcc6fd
#
_cell.length_a   1.000
_cell.length_b   1.000
_cell.length_c   1.000
_cell.angle_alpha   90.00
_cell.angle_beta   90.00
_cell.angle_gamma   90.00
#
_symmetry.space_group_name_H-M   'P 1'
#
loop_
_entity.id
_entity.type
_entity.pdbx_description
1 polymer ?
#
loop_
_entity_poly.entity_id
_entity_poly.type
_entity_poly.pdbx_seq_one_letter_code
_entity_poly.pdbx_strand_id
1 'polypeptide(L)'
;MKQLPITEARAFNVSYNGLVNVLVSDIGISSPFQGPPPPDITQKQYKAIWDTGATNSVVTRAIVNDCGLQPTGVTTVKTAAGERLANTFLVAIWLPNHICIPSLRVTEGIIGGGIEVLIGMDIIIRGDFAVTNTEGKTNFTFRMPSLRCIDFVKESPPTVIFEGQTVRVPSRSDPCYCGSGKKYKRCHGK
;
A
#
# COMPACT_ATOMS: atom_id res chain seq x y z
N MET A 1 -13.88 28.59 -11.46
CA MET A 1 -13.39 27.37 -10.83
C MET A 1 -12.80 27.75 -9.48
N LYS A 2 -13.44 27.35 -8.36
CA LYS A 2 -12.84 27.55 -7.03
C LYS A 2 -11.66 26.58 -6.91
N GLN A 3 -10.47 27.13 -6.77
CA GLN A 3 -9.27 26.36 -6.44
C GLN A 3 -9.50 25.69 -5.08
N LEU A 4 -9.60 24.34 -5.06
CA LEU A 4 -9.62 23.60 -3.81
C LEU A 4 -8.32 23.89 -3.06
N PRO A 5 -8.36 24.06 -1.73
CA PRO A 5 -7.15 24.30 -0.96
C PRO A 5 -6.15 23.17 -1.25
N ILE A 6 -4.91 23.55 -1.55
CA ILE A 6 -3.81 22.58 -1.71
C ILE A 6 -3.66 21.86 -0.38
N THR A 7 -4.15 20.64 -0.31
CA THR A 7 -3.93 19.79 0.84
C THR A 7 -2.46 19.41 0.83
N GLU A 8 -1.74 19.79 1.87
CA GLU A 8 -0.32 19.46 2.01
C GLU A 8 -0.16 17.92 1.96
N ALA A 9 0.61 17.42 1.00
CA ALA A 9 0.86 16.00 0.89
C ALA A 9 1.80 15.56 2.01
N ARG A 10 1.43 14.49 2.70
CA ARG A 10 2.24 13.88 3.76
C ARG A 10 2.66 12.49 3.33
N ALA A 11 3.86 12.11 3.71
CA ALA A 11 4.42 10.81 3.36
C ALA A 11 5.16 10.21 4.55
N PHE A 12 5.24 8.89 4.56
CA PHE A 12 6.13 8.15 5.46
C PHE A 12 6.80 7.00 4.71
N ASN A 13 7.85 6.47 5.29
CA ASN A 13 8.49 5.25 4.82
C ASN A 13 8.79 4.31 5.98
N VAL A 14 8.86 3.02 5.67
CA VAL A 14 9.32 1.97 6.56
C VAL A 14 10.43 1.21 5.86
N SER A 15 11.60 1.16 6.49
CA SER A 15 12.79 0.49 5.97
C SER A 15 13.08 -0.75 6.80
N TYR A 16 13.38 -1.86 6.14
CA TYR A 16 13.75 -3.13 6.76
C TYR A 16 15.24 -3.43 6.52
N ASN A 17 15.88 -4.10 7.46
CA ASN A 17 17.30 -4.48 7.34
C ASN A 17 17.53 -5.69 6.41
N GLY A 18 16.50 -6.24 5.79
CA GLY A 18 16.53 -7.35 4.86
C GLY A 18 15.31 -7.36 3.95
N LEU A 19 15.21 -8.37 3.09
CA LEU A 19 14.01 -8.59 2.28
C LEU A 19 12.89 -9.13 3.18
N VAL A 20 11.69 -8.58 3.04
CA VAL A 20 10.51 -9.02 3.78
C VAL A 20 9.38 -9.39 2.83
N ASN A 21 8.54 -10.34 3.25
CA ASN A 21 7.34 -10.75 2.51
C ASN A 21 6.07 -10.08 3.02
N VAL A 22 6.17 -9.33 4.12
CA VAL A 22 5.04 -8.69 4.79
C VAL A 22 5.42 -7.26 5.13
N LEU A 23 4.59 -6.31 4.72
CA LEU A 23 4.78 -4.89 4.99
C LEU A 23 3.97 -4.50 6.21
N VAL A 24 4.62 -3.98 7.25
CA VAL A 24 3.99 -3.63 8.52
C VAL A 24 4.36 -2.20 8.90
N SER A 25 3.39 -1.44 9.38
CA SER A 25 3.61 -0.14 10.01
C SER A 25 2.86 -0.02 11.33
N ASP A 26 3.29 0.92 12.17
CA ASP A 26 2.49 1.38 13.29
C ASP A 26 1.35 2.26 12.79
N ILE A 27 0.18 2.14 13.40
CA ILE A 27 -0.99 2.99 13.14
C ILE A 27 -1.72 3.31 14.43
N GLY A 28 -2.47 4.42 14.44
CA GLY A 28 -3.44 4.73 15.48
C GLY A 28 -4.87 4.43 15.04
N ILE A 29 -5.71 4.02 15.97
CA ILE A 29 -7.17 3.94 15.80
C ILE A 29 -7.85 4.81 16.86
N SER A 30 -8.85 5.57 16.43
CA SER A 30 -9.72 6.35 17.30
C SER A 30 -11.17 6.29 16.82
N SER A 31 -12.08 6.87 17.61
CA SER A 31 -13.44 7.11 17.16
C SER A 31 -13.46 7.94 15.87
N PRO A 32 -14.40 7.67 14.95
CA PRO A 32 -14.54 8.45 13.73
C PRO A 32 -14.99 9.89 14.04
N PHE A 33 -14.59 10.84 13.19
CA PHE A 33 -14.99 12.25 13.34
C PHE A 33 -15.17 12.91 11.97
N GLN A 34 -15.75 14.11 11.96
CA GLN A 34 -15.90 14.96 10.79
C GLN A 34 -15.18 16.29 11.03
N GLY A 35 -14.59 16.85 9.98
CA GLY A 35 -13.83 18.10 10.08
C GLY A 35 -12.44 17.91 10.72
N PRO A 36 -11.91 18.92 11.41
CA PRO A 36 -10.65 18.79 12.13
C PRO A 36 -10.77 17.81 13.30
N PRO A 37 -9.69 17.13 13.68
CA PRO A 37 -9.71 16.20 14.79
C PRO A 37 -10.06 16.93 16.11
N PRO A 38 -10.96 16.35 16.94
CA PRO A 38 -11.24 16.88 18.27
C PRO A 38 -9.95 16.98 19.11
N PRO A 39 -9.79 18.02 19.96
CA PRO A 39 -8.57 18.23 20.73
C PRO A 39 -8.31 17.15 21.78
N ASP A 40 -9.35 16.45 22.22
CA ASP A 40 -9.34 15.39 23.21
C ASP A 40 -9.37 13.98 22.60
N ILE A 41 -9.20 13.86 21.27
CA ILE A 41 -9.24 12.56 20.59
C ILE A 41 -8.09 11.66 21.05
N THR A 42 -8.44 10.51 21.56
CA THR A 42 -7.47 9.51 22.01
C THR A 42 -7.27 8.46 20.92
N GLN A 43 -6.01 8.20 20.60
CA GLN A 43 -5.61 7.16 19.64
C GLN A 43 -5.01 5.98 20.39
N LYS A 44 -5.43 4.77 20.03
CA LYS A 44 -4.76 3.53 20.46
C LYS A 44 -3.86 3.04 19.35
N GLN A 45 -2.67 2.59 19.71
CA GLN A 45 -1.63 2.19 18.76
C GLN A 45 -1.66 0.69 18.48
N TYR A 46 -1.52 0.32 17.21
CA TYR A 46 -1.56 -1.06 16.73
C TYR A 46 -0.56 -1.28 15.60
N LYS A 47 -0.25 -2.56 15.31
CA LYS A 47 0.48 -2.96 14.12
C LYS A 47 -0.49 -3.27 12.99
N ALA A 48 -0.22 -2.74 11.81
CA ALA A 48 -1.02 -2.98 10.62
C ALA A 48 -0.18 -3.59 9.50
N ILE A 49 -0.70 -4.66 8.89
CA ILE A 49 -0.20 -5.22 7.64
C ILE A 49 -0.80 -4.47 6.46
N TRP A 50 -0.01 -4.22 5.42
CA TRP A 50 -0.45 -3.62 4.16
C TRP A 50 -0.67 -4.71 3.11
N ASP A 51 -1.91 -4.81 2.59
CA ASP A 51 -2.33 -5.89 1.69
C ASP A 51 -3.05 -5.34 0.46
N THR A 52 -2.35 -5.32 -0.68
CA THR A 52 -2.92 -4.90 -1.97
C THR A 52 -3.92 -5.90 -2.54
N GLY A 53 -4.01 -7.11 -1.99
CA GLY A 53 -5.01 -8.13 -2.34
C GLY A 53 -6.34 -7.98 -1.60
N ALA A 54 -6.38 -7.18 -0.54
CA ALA A 54 -7.61 -6.92 0.22
C ALA A 54 -8.33 -5.67 -0.29
N THR A 55 -9.62 -5.80 -0.59
CA THR A 55 -10.44 -4.66 -1.04
C THR A 55 -10.67 -3.64 0.06
N ASN A 56 -10.92 -4.11 1.28
CA ASN A 56 -11.25 -3.28 2.45
C ASN A 56 -10.30 -3.56 3.59
N SER A 57 -10.09 -2.54 4.42
CA SER A 57 -9.35 -2.67 5.67
C SER A 57 -10.11 -3.49 6.70
N VAL A 58 -9.37 -4.24 7.51
CA VAL A 58 -9.90 -5.20 8.47
C VAL A 58 -9.33 -4.91 9.86
N VAL A 59 -10.15 -5.08 10.88
CA VAL A 59 -9.76 -5.05 12.30
C VAL A 59 -10.13 -6.36 12.98
N THR A 60 -9.33 -6.77 13.96
CA THR A 60 -9.65 -7.97 14.74
C THR A 60 -10.70 -7.71 15.80
N ARG A 61 -11.30 -8.78 16.34
CA ARG A 61 -12.19 -8.70 17.50
C ARG A 61 -11.51 -8.05 18.71
N ALA A 62 -10.22 -8.21 18.87
CA ALA A 62 -9.46 -7.58 19.95
C ALA A 62 -9.57 -6.05 19.89
N ILE A 63 -9.39 -5.45 18.69
CA ILE A 63 -9.56 -4.00 18.49
C ILE A 63 -11.01 -3.56 18.73
N VAL A 64 -11.99 -4.33 18.22
CA VAL A 64 -13.41 -4.01 18.44
C VAL A 64 -13.70 -3.87 19.92
N ASN A 65 -13.24 -4.81 20.73
CA ASN A 65 -13.42 -4.79 22.19
C ASN A 65 -12.61 -3.68 22.86
N ASP A 66 -11.33 -3.56 22.50
CA ASP A 66 -10.42 -2.60 23.11
C ASP A 66 -10.87 -1.15 22.86
N CYS A 67 -11.29 -0.84 21.63
CA CYS A 67 -11.80 0.49 21.27
C CYS A 67 -13.29 0.70 21.55
N GLY A 68 -14.01 -0.30 22.05
CA GLY A 68 -15.45 -0.22 22.33
C GLY A 68 -16.29 0.07 21.07
N LEU A 69 -15.87 -0.46 19.91
CA LEU A 69 -16.52 -0.17 18.63
C LEU A 69 -17.92 -0.75 18.56
N GLN A 70 -18.88 0.04 18.06
CA GLN A 70 -20.24 -0.41 17.83
C GLN A 70 -20.44 -0.80 16.36
N PRO A 71 -21.10 -1.94 16.08
CA PRO A 71 -21.37 -2.35 14.71
C PRO A 71 -22.23 -1.33 13.97
N THR A 72 -21.85 -1.02 12.75
CA THR A 72 -22.60 -0.10 11.84
C THR A 72 -23.33 -0.83 10.72
N GLY A 73 -23.15 -2.14 10.64
CA GLY A 73 -23.80 -3.01 9.66
C GLY A 73 -23.12 -4.37 9.55
N VAL A 74 -23.56 -5.14 8.57
CA VAL A 74 -23.01 -6.45 8.23
C VAL A 74 -22.71 -6.50 6.73
N THR A 75 -21.64 -7.18 6.37
CA THR A 75 -21.25 -7.40 4.97
C THR A 75 -20.83 -8.85 4.75
N THR A 76 -20.91 -9.32 3.51
CA THR A 76 -20.33 -10.59 3.12
C THR A 76 -18.87 -10.40 2.74
N VAL A 77 -17.99 -11.12 3.39
CA VAL A 77 -16.55 -11.14 3.10
C VAL A 77 -16.22 -12.42 2.33
N LYS A 78 -15.58 -12.26 1.18
CA LYS A 78 -15.04 -13.36 0.39
C LYS A 78 -13.58 -13.57 0.75
N THR A 79 -13.23 -14.77 1.16
CA THR A 79 -11.86 -15.18 1.48
C THR A 79 -11.49 -16.44 0.71
N ALA A 80 -10.22 -16.82 0.72
CA ALA A 80 -9.80 -18.10 0.15
C ALA A 80 -10.49 -19.33 0.79
N ALA A 81 -10.98 -19.19 2.03
CA ALA A 81 -11.73 -20.22 2.75
C ALA A 81 -13.24 -20.21 2.47
N GLY A 82 -13.73 -19.27 1.64
CA GLY A 82 -15.16 -19.13 1.31
C GLY A 82 -15.75 -17.78 1.74
N GLU A 83 -17.07 -17.69 1.71
CA GLU A 83 -17.82 -16.49 2.09
C GLU A 83 -18.29 -16.58 3.55
N ARG A 84 -18.25 -15.44 4.24
CA ARG A 84 -18.79 -15.32 5.60
C ARG A 84 -19.39 -13.94 5.83
N LEU A 85 -20.37 -13.86 6.71
CA LEU A 85 -20.87 -12.59 7.22
C LEU A 85 -19.90 -12.03 8.25
N ALA A 86 -19.68 -10.73 8.20
CA ALA A 86 -18.84 -10.02 9.14
C ALA A 86 -19.45 -8.66 9.50
N ASN A 87 -19.28 -8.23 10.75
CA ASN A 87 -19.68 -6.90 11.16
C ASN A 87 -18.80 -5.84 10.54
N THR A 88 -19.38 -4.67 10.32
CA THR A 88 -18.64 -3.47 9.90
C THR A 88 -18.68 -2.42 10.98
N PHE A 89 -17.64 -1.62 11.07
CA PHE A 89 -17.45 -0.55 12.04
C PHE A 89 -16.97 0.72 11.33
N LEU A 90 -17.17 1.87 11.97
CA LEU A 90 -16.55 3.13 11.53
C LEU A 90 -15.45 3.49 12.52
N VAL A 91 -14.28 3.81 12.00
CA VAL A 91 -13.10 4.21 12.77
C VAL A 91 -12.37 5.37 12.08
N ALA A 92 -11.58 6.13 12.83
CA ALA A 92 -10.52 6.96 12.24
C ALA A 92 -9.22 6.17 12.27
N ILE A 93 -8.50 6.18 11.15
CA ILE A 93 -7.17 5.56 11.00
C ILE A 93 -6.13 6.66 10.93
N TRP A 94 -5.11 6.55 11.77
CA TRP A 94 -3.98 7.46 11.86
C TRP A 94 -2.72 6.72 11.41
N LEU A 95 -2.25 7.07 10.23
CA LEU A 95 -0.99 6.55 9.67
C LEU A 95 0.18 7.40 10.18
N PRO A 96 1.44 6.92 10.05
CA PRO A 96 2.60 7.72 10.40
C PRO A 96 2.62 9.09 9.73
N ASN A 97 3.37 10.02 10.32
CA ASN A 97 3.50 11.40 9.85
C ASN A 97 2.16 12.16 9.73
N HIS A 98 1.27 11.96 10.72
CA HIS A 98 -0.01 12.67 10.85
C HIS A 98 -0.95 12.53 9.64
N ILE A 99 -0.84 11.47 8.86
CA ILE A 99 -1.82 11.13 7.83
C ILE A 99 -3.05 10.56 8.55
N CYS A 100 -4.22 11.18 8.35
CA CYS A 100 -5.46 10.74 9.00
C CYS A 100 -6.56 10.48 7.98
N ILE A 101 -7.25 9.35 8.14
CA ILE A 101 -8.51 9.03 7.50
C ILE A 101 -9.60 9.10 8.58
N PRO A 102 -10.36 10.20 8.67
CA PRO A 102 -11.20 10.51 9.84
C PRO A 102 -12.44 9.62 9.98
N SER A 103 -12.86 8.97 8.89
CA SER A 103 -13.99 8.04 8.90
C SER A 103 -13.79 6.99 7.83
N LEU A 104 -13.49 5.78 8.25
CA LEU A 104 -13.31 4.61 7.40
C LEU A 104 -14.21 3.49 7.88
N ARG A 105 -14.93 2.84 6.95
CA ARG A 105 -15.64 1.60 7.25
C ARG A 105 -14.66 0.45 7.17
N VAL A 106 -14.46 -0.22 8.28
CA VAL A 106 -13.63 -1.42 8.38
C VAL A 106 -14.49 -2.65 8.64
N THR A 107 -13.97 -3.83 8.32
CA THR A 107 -14.66 -5.10 8.49
C THR A 107 -13.98 -5.89 9.61
N GLU A 108 -14.78 -6.59 10.42
CA GLU A 108 -14.22 -7.50 11.39
C GLU A 108 -13.64 -8.75 10.72
N GLY A 109 -12.41 -9.11 11.13
CA GLY A 109 -11.73 -10.26 10.57
C GLY A 109 -10.77 -10.95 11.51
N ILE A 110 -10.17 -12.03 11.00
CA ILE A 110 -9.10 -12.78 11.67
C ILE A 110 -7.82 -12.48 10.89
N ILE A 111 -6.82 -11.96 11.59
CA ILE A 111 -5.50 -11.65 11.05
C ILE A 111 -4.50 -12.47 11.89
N GLY A 112 -3.57 -13.16 11.24
CA GLY A 112 -2.57 -13.97 11.92
C GLY A 112 -1.33 -13.16 12.33
N GLY A 113 -0.41 -13.81 13.05
CA GLY A 113 0.93 -13.28 13.31
C GLY A 113 1.02 -12.15 14.34
N GLY A 114 0.02 -11.98 15.22
CA GLY A 114 0.03 -10.92 16.24
C GLY A 114 -0.20 -9.52 15.67
N ILE A 115 -0.78 -9.44 14.48
CA ILE A 115 -1.17 -8.20 13.82
C ILE A 115 -2.66 -8.03 13.97
N GLU A 116 -3.10 -6.83 14.35
CA GLU A 116 -4.50 -6.56 14.66
C GLU A 116 -5.25 -5.82 13.56
N VAL A 117 -4.52 -5.21 12.60
CA VAL A 117 -5.11 -4.41 11.51
C VAL A 117 -4.56 -4.87 10.17
N LEU A 118 -5.43 -4.89 9.16
CA LEU A 118 -5.04 -5.03 7.76
C LEU A 118 -5.49 -3.77 7.03
N ILE A 119 -4.55 -3.10 6.38
CA ILE A 119 -4.77 -1.95 5.50
C ILE A 119 -4.99 -2.48 4.08
N GLY A 120 -6.19 -2.26 3.57
CA GLY A 120 -6.60 -2.68 2.24
C GLY A 120 -6.50 -1.58 1.18
N MET A 121 -7.00 -1.92 0.00
CA MET A 121 -7.03 -1.00 -1.14
C MET A 121 -7.89 0.25 -0.90
N ASP A 122 -8.86 0.20 0.01
CA ASP A 122 -9.69 1.34 0.42
C ASP A 122 -8.88 2.51 1.00
N ILE A 123 -7.69 2.23 1.55
CA ILE A 123 -6.70 3.23 1.96
C ILE A 123 -5.63 3.42 0.88
N ILE A 124 -5.07 2.32 0.35
CA ILE A 124 -3.92 2.36 -0.57
C ILE A 124 -4.20 3.21 -1.80
N ILE A 125 -5.40 3.14 -2.39
CA ILE A 125 -5.80 3.93 -3.57
C ILE A 125 -5.92 5.43 -3.32
N ARG A 126 -5.88 5.88 -2.07
CA ARG A 126 -5.96 7.31 -1.72
C ARG A 126 -4.64 8.04 -1.92
N GLY A 127 -3.56 7.30 -2.17
CA GLY A 127 -2.23 7.86 -2.25
C GLY A 127 -1.31 7.15 -3.23
N ASP A 128 -0.04 7.49 -3.17
CA ASP A 128 1.03 6.78 -3.86
C ASP A 128 1.63 5.76 -2.91
N PHE A 129 1.62 4.50 -3.29
CA PHE A 129 2.21 3.39 -2.56
C PHE A 129 3.31 2.76 -3.40
N ALA A 130 4.51 2.63 -2.86
CA ALA A 130 5.63 2.02 -3.55
C ALA A 130 6.45 1.11 -2.64
N VAL A 131 6.93 0.01 -3.20
CA VAL A 131 7.84 -0.93 -2.54
C VAL A 131 9.10 -1.07 -3.38
N THR A 132 10.25 -0.96 -2.74
CA THR A 132 11.57 -1.13 -3.37
C THR A 132 12.42 -2.11 -2.58
N ASN A 133 13.33 -2.82 -3.28
CA ASN A 133 14.14 -3.89 -2.70
C ASN A 133 15.64 -3.71 -3.05
N THR A 134 16.11 -2.47 -3.04
CA THR A 134 17.49 -2.14 -3.39
C THR A 134 18.47 -2.67 -2.33
N GLU A 135 19.61 -3.19 -2.77
CA GLU A 135 20.70 -3.68 -1.89
C GLU A 135 20.26 -4.74 -0.87
N GLY A 136 19.29 -5.58 -1.26
CA GLY A 136 18.80 -6.66 -0.40
C GLY A 136 17.97 -6.18 0.80
N LYS A 137 17.45 -4.96 0.75
CA LYS A 137 16.60 -4.37 1.80
C LYS A 137 15.28 -3.94 1.22
N THR A 138 14.19 -4.29 1.90
CA THR A 138 12.85 -3.78 1.53
C THR A 138 12.62 -2.42 2.17
N ASN A 139 12.13 -1.50 1.36
CA ASN A 139 11.60 -0.23 1.80
C ASN A 139 10.22 -0.02 1.18
N PHE A 140 9.21 0.32 1.98
CA PHE A 140 7.95 0.76 1.43
C PHE A 140 7.63 2.18 1.89
N THR A 141 6.94 2.90 1.04
CA THR A 141 6.54 4.28 1.28
C THR A 141 5.09 4.49 0.88
N PHE A 142 4.42 5.36 1.59
CA PHE A 142 3.07 5.81 1.27
C PHE A 142 2.98 7.34 1.38
N ARG A 143 2.33 7.97 0.43
CA ARG A 143 2.07 9.41 0.40
C ARG A 143 0.59 9.66 0.09
N MET A 144 -0.03 10.55 0.83
CA MET A 144 -1.41 10.95 0.60
C MET A 144 -1.55 12.50 0.62
N PRO A 145 -2.26 13.10 -0.35
CA PRO A 145 -2.86 12.45 -1.52
C PRO A 145 -1.83 11.99 -2.55
N SER A 146 -2.30 11.25 -3.58
CA SER A 146 -1.47 10.87 -4.73
C SER A 146 -1.04 12.10 -5.53
N LEU A 147 0.24 12.17 -5.87
CA LEU A 147 0.83 13.27 -6.64
C LEU A 147 1.60 12.82 -7.88
N ARG A 148 1.88 11.53 -8.02
CA ARG A 148 2.77 11.03 -9.07
C ARG A 148 2.31 9.70 -9.63
N CYS A 149 2.31 9.58 -10.95
CA CYS A 149 2.24 8.30 -11.63
C CYS A 149 3.68 7.82 -11.91
N ILE A 150 4.07 6.69 -11.32
CA ILE A 150 5.37 6.06 -11.56
C ILE A 150 5.20 5.06 -12.70
N ASP A 151 6.00 5.22 -13.76
CA ASP A 151 6.03 4.34 -14.92
C ASP A 151 7.48 3.95 -15.18
N PHE A 152 7.91 2.85 -14.60
CA PHE A 152 9.28 2.36 -14.76
C PHE A 152 9.66 2.04 -16.20
N VAL A 153 8.68 1.76 -17.07
CA VAL A 153 8.93 1.55 -18.51
C VAL A 153 9.42 2.83 -19.17
N LYS A 154 8.89 3.98 -18.74
CA LYS A 154 9.30 5.30 -19.25
C LYS A 154 10.53 5.87 -18.53
N GLU A 155 10.66 5.57 -17.24
CA GLU A 155 11.73 6.12 -16.39
C GLU A 155 13.06 5.40 -16.60
N SER A 156 13.02 4.11 -16.92
CA SER A 156 14.23 3.31 -17.14
C SER A 156 14.42 2.99 -18.60
N PRO A 157 15.58 3.27 -19.19
CA PRO A 157 15.89 2.75 -20.52
C PRO A 157 15.77 1.22 -20.46
N PRO A 158 15.19 0.59 -21.48
CA PRO A 158 15.03 -0.86 -21.48
C PRO A 158 16.42 -1.52 -21.39
N THR A 159 16.63 -2.25 -20.32
CA THR A 159 17.86 -3.00 -20.07
C THR A 159 17.52 -4.49 -19.88
N VAL A 160 18.41 -5.36 -20.29
CA VAL A 160 18.35 -6.79 -20.01
C VAL A 160 19.60 -7.21 -19.23
N ILE A 161 19.46 -8.21 -18.38
CA ILE A 161 20.62 -8.85 -17.76
C ILE A 161 21.02 -10.00 -18.68
N PHE A 162 22.22 -9.92 -19.24
CA PHE A 162 22.81 -10.97 -20.06
C PHE A 162 24.14 -11.37 -19.43
N GLU A 163 24.28 -12.65 -19.10
CA GLU A 163 25.48 -13.21 -18.42
C GLU A 163 25.91 -12.44 -17.16
N GLY A 164 24.91 -11.98 -16.37
CA GLY A 164 25.15 -11.20 -15.14
C GLY A 164 25.51 -9.72 -15.38
N GLN A 165 25.56 -9.27 -16.63
CA GLN A 165 25.80 -7.86 -16.98
C GLN A 165 24.52 -7.16 -17.40
N THR A 166 24.34 -5.92 -16.96
CA THR A 166 23.24 -5.07 -17.40
C THR A 166 23.54 -4.49 -18.78
N VAL A 167 22.80 -4.89 -19.79
CA VAL A 167 22.94 -4.43 -21.16
C VAL A 167 21.69 -3.64 -21.57
N ARG A 168 21.87 -2.47 -22.18
CA ARG A 168 20.76 -1.71 -22.75
C ARG A 168 20.11 -2.51 -23.88
N VAL A 169 18.78 -2.65 -23.87
CA VAL A 169 18.06 -3.25 -25.00
C VAL A 169 18.26 -2.40 -26.24
N PRO A 170 18.81 -2.95 -27.32
CA PRO A 170 19.02 -2.21 -28.57
C PRO A 170 17.70 -1.72 -29.16
N SER A 171 17.71 -0.61 -29.84
CA SER A 171 16.61 -0.21 -30.69
C SER A 171 16.40 -1.23 -31.82
N ARG A 172 15.22 -1.23 -32.46
CA ARG A 172 14.91 -2.18 -33.55
C ARG A 172 15.95 -2.24 -34.67
N SER A 173 16.69 -1.16 -34.88
CA SER A 173 17.71 -1.01 -35.94
C SER A 173 19.15 -1.27 -35.48
N ASP A 174 19.40 -1.30 -34.18
CA ASP A 174 20.73 -1.53 -33.62
C ASP A 174 21.22 -2.98 -33.83
N PRO A 175 22.53 -3.24 -33.74
CA PRO A 175 23.06 -4.59 -33.66
C PRO A 175 22.46 -5.37 -32.48
N CYS A 176 22.18 -6.64 -32.68
CA CYS A 176 21.67 -7.48 -31.59
C CYS A 176 22.76 -7.75 -30.56
N TYR A 177 22.43 -7.67 -29.28
CA TYR A 177 23.35 -7.88 -28.15
C TYR A 177 23.96 -9.28 -28.11
N CYS A 178 23.38 -10.27 -28.79
CA CYS A 178 23.92 -11.64 -28.85
C CYS A 178 25.14 -11.81 -29.77
N GLY A 179 25.68 -10.75 -30.35
CA GLY A 179 26.85 -10.82 -31.20
C GLY A 179 26.62 -11.44 -32.60
N SER A 180 25.36 -11.76 -32.96
CA SER A 180 25.05 -12.41 -34.27
C SER A 180 25.25 -11.53 -35.48
N GLY A 181 25.59 -10.25 -35.33
CA GLY A 181 25.71 -9.26 -36.43
C GLY A 181 24.36 -8.85 -37.05
N LYS A 182 23.24 -9.45 -36.64
CA LYS A 182 21.92 -9.12 -37.15
C LYS A 182 21.34 -7.91 -36.40
N LYS A 183 20.48 -7.12 -37.07
CA LYS A 183 19.70 -6.09 -36.40
C LYS A 183 18.77 -6.72 -35.36
N TYR A 184 18.57 -6.05 -34.22
CA TYR A 184 17.77 -6.54 -33.10
C TYR A 184 16.38 -7.03 -33.54
N LYS A 185 15.66 -6.25 -34.37
CA LYS A 185 14.33 -6.63 -34.93
C LYS A 185 14.32 -7.92 -35.77
N ARG A 186 15.48 -8.38 -36.25
CA ARG A 186 15.62 -9.61 -37.05
C ARG A 186 16.23 -10.77 -36.25
N CYS A 187 16.42 -10.59 -34.95
CA CYS A 187 17.00 -11.58 -34.04
C CYS A 187 16.14 -11.72 -32.80
N HIS A 188 16.48 -11.08 -31.68
CA HIS A 188 15.79 -11.16 -30.41
C HIS A 188 14.64 -10.14 -30.23
N GLY A 189 14.48 -9.22 -31.13
CA GLY A 189 13.41 -8.21 -31.15
C GLY A 189 12.26 -8.54 -32.10
N LYS A 190 12.03 -9.84 -32.41
CA LYS A 190 10.90 -10.28 -33.23
C LYS A 190 9.60 -10.20 -32.45
#